data_42388d9e29ceeff1b81725917462f13d
#
_entry.id   42388d9e29ceeff1b81725917462f13d
#
_cell.length_a   1.000
_cell.length_b   1.000
_cell.length_c   1.000
_cell.angle_alpha   90.00
_cell.angle_beta   90.00
_cell.angle_gamma   90.00
#
_symmetry.space_group_name_H-M   'P 1'
#
loop_
_entity.id
_entity.type
_entity.pdbx_description
1 polymer ?
#
loop_
_entity_poly.entity_id
_entity_poly.type
_entity_poly.pdbx_seq_one_letter_code
_entity_poly.pdbx_strand_id
1 'polypeptide(L)'
;EDKEVIDLGVVQLQVLHTPGHTPESACFVVTDRATGSSPWAVFTGDTLFIGDVGRPDLLVSVGQTSEDLAASLYHSIHKVIMDLPDETKVFPGHGAGSSCGKKLSTATSSTIGEQRLTNYAVRAADLETFVRIILKDQTPPPQYFSHDASLNKQIRPLFEDRIPLNPVQLEDIHSPNIVILDTREPEVFSAGHIKGSINIGLSGRYAEFAGSVLDPSSSIVLVAEPGDEQEARMRLARIGFDHVQGYIANPYDVIANEATPVAASSRITCVHLHDLIDDQEPLSIIDVRNPSE
;
A
#
# COMPACT_ATOMS: atom_id res chain seq x y z
N GLU A 1 -11.71 -24.20 -5.51
CA GLU A 1 -11.00 -24.61 -6.74
C GLU A 1 -11.45 -23.78 -7.92
N ASP A 2 -10.70 -23.82 -9.04
CA ASP A 2 -11.15 -23.11 -10.25
C ASP A 2 -12.49 -23.67 -10.75
N LYS A 3 -13.39 -22.76 -11.13
CA LYS A 3 -14.78 -23.06 -11.54
C LYS A 3 -15.65 -23.69 -10.47
N GLU A 4 -15.17 -23.75 -9.24
CA GLU A 4 -16.01 -24.16 -8.11
C GLU A 4 -17.21 -23.24 -7.98
N VAL A 5 -18.35 -23.85 -7.68
CA VAL A 5 -19.63 -23.16 -7.51
C VAL A 5 -20.05 -23.23 -6.07
N ILE A 6 -20.26 -22.09 -5.43
CA ILE A 6 -20.77 -21.93 -4.08
C ILE A 6 -22.23 -21.52 -4.19
N ASP A 7 -23.12 -22.39 -3.71
CA ASP A 7 -24.57 -22.14 -3.75
C ASP A 7 -25.01 -21.44 -2.44
N LEU A 8 -25.62 -20.27 -2.59
CA LEU A 8 -26.16 -19.46 -1.50
C LEU A 8 -27.69 -19.30 -1.66
N GLY A 9 -28.37 -20.32 -2.12
CA GLY A 9 -29.81 -20.33 -2.36
C GLY A 9 -30.15 -19.71 -3.72
N VAL A 10 -30.73 -18.52 -3.75
CA VAL A 10 -31.05 -17.84 -5.01
C VAL A 10 -29.82 -17.19 -5.68
N VAL A 11 -28.76 -17.01 -4.93
CA VAL A 11 -27.48 -16.46 -5.41
C VAL A 11 -26.47 -17.58 -5.56
N GLN A 12 -25.72 -17.56 -6.64
CA GLN A 12 -24.62 -18.47 -6.95
C GLN A 12 -23.32 -17.67 -7.11
N LEU A 13 -22.24 -18.13 -6.49
CA LEU A 13 -20.90 -17.63 -6.69
C LEU A 13 -20.09 -18.68 -7.47
N GLN A 14 -19.46 -18.28 -8.57
CA GLN A 14 -18.49 -19.12 -9.27
C GLN A 14 -17.09 -18.54 -9.11
N VAL A 15 -16.15 -19.39 -8.69
CA VAL A 15 -14.74 -19.04 -8.56
C VAL A 15 -14.07 -19.14 -9.92
N LEU A 16 -13.36 -18.10 -10.35
CA LEU A 16 -12.51 -18.10 -11.53
C LEU A 16 -11.07 -17.85 -11.11
N HIS A 17 -10.17 -18.80 -11.35
CA HIS A 17 -8.74 -18.60 -11.12
C HIS A 17 -8.19 -17.63 -12.17
N THR A 18 -7.66 -16.50 -11.73
CA THR A 18 -7.21 -15.39 -12.57
C THR A 18 -5.82 -14.91 -12.17
N PRO A 19 -4.77 -15.77 -12.33
CA PRO A 19 -3.42 -15.42 -11.96
C PRO A 19 -2.88 -14.23 -12.74
N GLY A 20 -1.95 -13.48 -12.12
CA GLY A 20 -1.25 -12.38 -12.78
C GLY A 20 -0.86 -11.27 -11.82
N HIS A 21 -1.78 -10.67 -11.09
CA HIS A 21 -1.43 -9.79 -9.97
C HIS A 21 -0.73 -10.58 -8.86
N THR A 22 -1.31 -11.71 -8.50
CA THR A 22 -0.65 -12.77 -7.74
C THR A 22 -0.89 -14.12 -8.42
N PRO A 23 -0.06 -15.16 -8.16
CA PRO A 23 -0.28 -16.51 -8.70
C PRO A 23 -1.61 -17.13 -8.27
N GLU A 24 -2.09 -16.79 -7.09
CA GLU A 24 -3.32 -17.30 -6.46
C GLU A 24 -4.55 -16.43 -6.69
N SER A 25 -4.45 -15.35 -7.46
CA SER A 25 -5.57 -14.42 -7.71
C SER A 25 -6.81 -15.14 -8.23
N ALA A 26 -7.96 -14.74 -7.72
CA ALA A 26 -9.26 -15.27 -8.13
C ALA A 26 -10.30 -14.17 -8.23
N CYS A 27 -11.22 -14.35 -9.20
CA CYS A 27 -12.41 -13.53 -9.35
C CYS A 27 -13.65 -14.35 -8.96
N PHE A 28 -14.73 -13.66 -8.57
CA PHE A 28 -15.97 -14.31 -8.18
C PHE A 28 -17.11 -13.77 -9.04
N VAL A 29 -17.67 -14.65 -9.88
CA VAL A 29 -18.86 -14.33 -10.70
C VAL A 29 -20.10 -14.58 -9.85
N VAL A 30 -20.99 -13.61 -9.83
CA VAL A 30 -22.26 -13.66 -9.12
C VAL A 30 -23.39 -13.85 -10.12
N THR A 31 -24.21 -14.89 -9.91
CA THR A 31 -25.46 -15.10 -10.64
C THR A 31 -26.63 -15.02 -9.67
N ASP A 32 -27.56 -14.12 -9.95
CA ASP A 32 -28.84 -14.05 -9.22
C ASP A 32 -29.89 -14.87 -9.99
N ARG A 33 -30.14 -16.09 -9.54
CA ARG A 33 -31.09 -17.02 -10.17
C ARG A 33 -32.54 -16.54 -10.10
N ALA A 34 -32.84 -15.57 -9.23
CA ALA A 34 -34.18 -14.98 -9.20
C ALA A 34 -34.45 -14.09 -10.40
N THR A 35 -33.39 -13.53 -10.98
CA THR A 35 -33.48 -12.63 -12.16
C THR A 35 -33.08 -13.29 -13.46
N GLY A 36 -32.38 -14.44 -13.41
CA GLY A 36 -31.98 -15.19 -14.60
C GLY A 36 -30.78 -16.09 -14.41
N SER A 37 -30.24 -16.64 -15.48
CA SER A 37 -29.07 -17.52 -15.48
C SER A 37 -27.78 -16.80 -15.94
N SER A 38 -27.87 -15.56 -16.41
CA SER A 38 -26.73 -14.78 -16.84
C SER A 38 -25.95 -14.22 -15.62
N PRO A 39 -24.63 -14.11 -15.69
CA PRO A 39 -23.83 -13.40 -14.69
C PRO A 39 -24.35 -11.99 -14.46
N TRP A 40 -24.68 -11.66 -13.22
CA TRP A 40 -25.10 -10.33 -12.81
C TRP A 40 -23.90 -9.41 -12.56
N ALA A 41 -22.85 -9.95 -11.91
CA ALA A 41 -21.66 -9.21 -11.56
C ALA A 41 -20.43 -10.12 -11.45
N VAL A 42 -19.26 -9.50 -11.48
CA VAL A 42 -17.98 -10.12 -11.15
C VAL A 42 -17.21 -9.24 -10.16
N PHE A 43 -16.77 -9.84 -9.06
CA PHE A 43 -15.80 -9.24 -8.15
C PHE A 43 -14.40 -9.62 -8.63
N THR A 44 -13.68 -8.66 -9.16
CA THR A 44 -12.42 -8.90 -9.87
C THR A 44 -11.18 -8.80 -8.98
N GLY A 45 -11.35 -8.42 -7.71
CA GLY A 45 -10.20 -8.18 -6.84
C GLY A 45 -9.20 -7.26 -7.54
N ASP A 46 -7.95 -7.69 -7.57
CA ASP A 46 -6.86 -6.93 -8.20
C ASP A 46 -6.50 -7.47 -9.61
N THR A 47 -7.36 -8.29 -10.21
CA THR A 47 -7.15 -8.75 -11.60
C THR A 47 -7.52 -7.66 -12.60
N LEU A 48 -8.72 -7.06 -12.45
CA LEU A 48 -9.23 -6.02 -13.33
C LEU A 48 -9.76 -4.85 -12.51
N PHE A 49 -9.25 -3.66 -12.76
CA PHE A 49 -9.75 -2.40 -12.25
C PHE A 49 -10.56 -1.64 -13.30
N ILE A 50 -11.25 -0.58 -12.88
CA ILE A 50 -11.97 0.27 -13.83
C ILE A 50 -10.96 1.18 -14.56
N GLY A 51 -10.77 0.91 -15.84
CA GLY A 51 -9.81 1.60 -16.70
C GLY A 51 -8.36 1.12 -16.58
N ASP A 52 -8.09 0.13 -15.72
CA ASP A 52 -6.74 -0.39 -15.46
C ASP A 52 -6.77 -1.88 -15.12
N VAL A 53 -5.61 -2.45 -14.80
CA VAL A 53 -5.43 -3.82 -14.30
C VAL A 53 -4.42 -3.85 -13.16
N GLY A 54 -4.45 -4.90 -12.35
CA GLY A 54 -3.48 -5.09 -11.29
C GLY A 54 -2.05 -5.22 -11.81
N ARG A 55 -1.10 -4.64 -11.10
CA ARG A 55 0.32 -4.72 -11.45
C ARG A 55 0.87 -6.11 -11.16
N PRO A 56 1.65 -6.70 -12.08
CA PRO A 56 2.13 -8.08 -11.93
C PRO A 56 3.50 -8.21 -11.24
N ASP A 57 4.11 -7.10 -10.81
CA ASP A 57 5.51 -7.07 -10.35
C ASP A 57 5.67 -7.08 -8.82
N LEU A 58 4.57 -7.18 -8.06
CA LEU A 58 4.63 -7.10 -6.59
C LEU A 58 5.21 -8.36 -5.91
N LEU A 59 5.14 -9.52 -6.56
CA LEU A 59 5.56 -10.81 -6.00
C LEU A 59 6.73 -11.48 -6.74
N VAL A 60 7.56 -10.70 -7.41
CA VAL A 60 8.78 -11.20 -8.10
C VAL A 60 9.73 -11.94 -7.15
N SER A 61 9.67 -11.64 -5.86
CA SER A 61 10.46 -12.31 -4.82
C SER A 61 10.13 -13.80 -4.59
N VAL A 62 9.06 -14.32 -5.21
CA VAL A 62 8.58 -15.70 -4.98
C VAL A 62 8.96 -16.65 -6.14
N GLY A 63 9.90 -16.23 -7.00
CA GLY A 63 10.47 -17.10 -8.06
C GLY A 63 9.74 -17.05 -9.40
N GLN A 64 8.81 -16.10 -9.59
CA GLN A 64 8.23 -15.79 -10.89
C GLN A 64 8.70 -14.41 -11.37
N THR A 65 8.87 -14.25 -12.68
CA THR A 65 9.24 -12.93 -13.23
C THR A 65 7.98 -12.06 -13.39
N SER A 66 8.18 -10.74 -13.45
CA SER A 66 7.09 -9.80 -13.76
C SER A 66 6.48 -10.07 -15.14
N GLU A 67 7.30 -10.53 -16.09
CA GLU A 67 6.86 -10.91 -17.43
C GLU A 67 5.96 -12.15 -17.41
N ASP A 68 6.30 -13.18 -16.62
CA ASP A 68 5.48 -14.39 -16.46
C ASP A 68 4.12 -14.05 -15.84
N LEU A 69 4.12 -13.21 -14.80
CA LEU A 69 2.90 -12.76 -14.15
C LEU A 69 2.06 -11.86 -15.07
N ALA A 70 2.70 -10.97 -15.85
CA ALA A 70 2.00 -10.15 -16.84
C ALA A 70 1.39 -11.01 -17.96
N ALA A 71 2.08 -12.05 -18.41
CA ALA A 71 1.53 -13.01 -19.38
C ALA A 71 0.33 -13.77 -18.81
N SER A 72 0.43 -14.21 -17.55
CA SER A 72 -0.68 -14.85 -16.83
C SER A 72 -1.88 -13.91 -16.72
N LEU A 73 -1.65 -12.64 -16.37
CA LEU A 73 -2.68 -11.62 -16.28
C LEU A 73 -3.37 -11.37 -17.63
N TYR A 74 -2.59 -11.32 -18.72
CA TYR A 74 -3.15 -11.22 -20.06
C TYR A 74 -4.15 -12.34 -20.36
N HIS A 75 -3.77 -13.59 -20.06
CA HIS A 75 -4.66 -14.73 -20.27
C HIS A 75 -5.89 -14.67 -19.35
N SER A 76 -5.72 -14.32 -18.09
CA SER A 76 -6.82 -14.15 -17.12
C SER A 76 -7.83 -13.12 -17.61
N ILE A 77 -7.36 -11.99 -18.13
CA ILE A 77 -8.25 -10.94 -18.64
C ILE A 77 -8.90 -11.37 -19.96
N HIS A 78 -8.12 -11.75 -20.97
CA HIS A 78 -8.62 -11.93 -22.33
C HIS A 78 -9.35 -13.26 -22.57
N LYS A 79 -9.08 -14.31 -21.75
CA LYS A 79 -9.64 -15.65 -21.91
C LYS A 79 -10.61 -16.06 -20.80
N VAL A 80 -10.66 -15.29 -19.70
CA VAL A 80 -11.54 -15.63 -18.58
C VAL A 80 -12.52 -14.48 -18.33
N ILE A 81 -12.02 -13.29 -18.02
CA ILE A 81 -12.89 -12.17 -17.64
C ILE A 81 -13.63 -11.60 -18.84
N MET A 82 -12.96 -11.44 -19.99
CA MET A 82 -13.60 -10.91 -21.19
C MET A 82 -14.51 -11.93 -21.90
N ASP A 83 -14.60 -13.17 -21.44
CA ASP A 83 -15.64 -14.13 -21.92
C ASP A 83 -17.01 -13.89 -21.24
N LEU A 84 -17.08 -13.08 -20.20
CA LEU A 84 -18.33 -12.71 -19.52
C LEU A 84 -19.18 -11.78 -20.42
N PRO A 85 -20.52 -11.82 -20.29
CA PRO A 85 -21.45 -10.93 -21.01
C PRO A 85 -21.14 -9.44 -20.74
N ASP A 86 -21.38 -8.60 -21.75
CA ASP A 86 -21.10 -7.17 -21.69
C ASP A 86 -21.84 -6.44 -20.56
N GLU A 87 -23.02 -6.92 -20.19
CA GLU A 87 -23.85 -6.34 -19.12
C GLU A 87 -23.38 -6.71 -17.72
N THR A 88 -22.46 -7.68 -17.59
CA THR A 88 -21.93 -8.10 -16.28
C THR A 88 -21.24 -6.93 -15.61
N LYS A 89 -21.69 -6.57 -14.42
CA LYS A 89 -21.12 -5.49 -13.61
C LYS A 89 -19.74 -5.90 -13.08
N VAL A 90 -18.81 -4.94 -13.08
CA VAL A 90 -17.44 -5.12 -12.57
C VAL A 90 -17.29 -4.38 -11.25
N PHE A 91 -16.88 -5.10 -10.20
CA PHE A 91 -16.55 -4.55 -8.88
C PHE A 91 -15.10 -4.91 -8.53
N PRO A 92 -14.17 -3.96 -8.63
CA PRO A 92 -12.75 -4.19 -8.33
C PRO A 92 -12.45 -4.16 -6.83
N GLY A 93 -11.27 -4.65 -6.44
CA GLY A 93 -10.78 -4.62 -5.07
C GLY A 93 -10.39 -3.23 -4.57
N HIS A 94 -9.97 -2.35 -5.48
CA HIS A 94 -9.53 -0.98 -5.18
C HIS A 94 -10.12 0.04 -6.14
N GLY A 95 -10.16 1.28 -5.68
CA GLY A 95 -10.42 2.48 -6.48
C GLY A 95 -9.20 3.41 -6.55
N ALA A 96 -9.42 4.64 -6.96
CA ALA A 96 -8.38 5.66 -7.10
C ALA A 96 -7.55 5.83 -5.81
N GLY A 97 -6.25 6.01 -5.97
CA GLY A 97 -5.29 6.19 -4.87
C GLY A 97 -4.58 4.91 -4.41
N SER A 98 -4.98 3.72 -4.90
CA SER A 98 -4.24 2.48 -4.62
C SER A 98 -2.94 2.41 -5.44
N SER A 99 -1.90 1.83 -4.82
CA SER A 99 -0.62 1.53 -5.50
C SER A 99 -0.66 0.24 -6.34
N CYS A 100 -1.82 -0.44 -6.40
CA CYS A 100 -1.97 -1.71 -7.14
C CYS A 100 -2.23 -1.52 -8.63
N GLY A 101 -2.41 -0.30 -9.12
CA GLY A 101 -2.55 0.04 -10.54
C GLY A 101 -1.99 1.43 -10.84
N LYS A 102 -1.91 1.79 -12.14
CA LYS A 102 -1.30 3.06 -12.60
C LYS A 102 -2.30 4.20 -12.71
N LYS A 103 -3.51 3.91 -13.19
CA LYS A 103 -4.53 4.91 -13.57
C LYS A 103 -5.92 4.48 -13.12
N LEU A 104 -6.07 4.18 -11.84
CA LEU A 104 -7.35 3.76 -11.30
C LEU A 104 -8.38 4.88 -11.40
N SER A 105 -9.56 4.54 -11.91
CA SER A 105 -10.70 5.45 -11.98
C SER A 105 -11.27 5.76 -10.59
N THR A 106 -11.91 6.90 -10.45
CA THR A 106 -12.74 7.25 -9.28
C THR A 106 -14.09 6.53 -9.27
N ALA A 107 -14.49 5.90 -10.38
CA ALA A 107 -15.71 5.10 -10.46
C ALA A 107 -15.57 3.85 -9.58
N THR A 108 -16.66 3.45 -8.93
CA THR A 108 -16.71 2.30 -8.02
C THR A 108 -17.21 1.02 -8.68
N SER A 109 -17.80 1.13 -9.86
CA SER A 109 -18.29 0.01 -10.68
C SER A 109 -18.31 0.37 -12.16
N SER A 110 -18.31 -0.65 -13.01
CA SER A 110 -18.40 -0.54 -14.47
C SER A 110 -19.08 -1.78 -15.02
N THR A 111 -18.98 -2.03 -16.32
CA THR A 111 -19.40 -3.29 -16.97
C THR A 111 -18.28 -3.88 -17.81
N ILE A 112 -18.38 -5.19 -18.12
CA ILE A 112 -17.41 -5.87 -18.99
C ILE A 112 -17.37 -5.18 -20.37
N GLY A 113 -18.51 -4.83 -20.93
CA GLY A 113 -18.60 -4.13 -22.23
C GLY A 113 -17.90 -2.76 -22.19
N GLU A 114 -18.09 -1.99 -21.12
CA GLU A 114 -17.39 -0.72 -20.96
C GLU A 114 -15.87 -0.91 -20.86
N GLN A 115 -15.40 -1.91 -20.11
CA GLN A 115 -13.97 -2.22 -20.00
C GLN A 115 -13.37 -2.65 -21.34
N ARG A 116 -14.08 -3.38 -22.17
CA ARG A 116 -13.64 -3.71 -23.56
C ARG A 116 -13.41 -2.46 -24.41
N LEU A 117 -14.22 -1.43 -24.22
CA LEU A 117 -14.14 -0.19 -25.01
C LEU A 117 -13.11 0.80 -24.49
N THR A 118 -12.94 0.89 -23.17
CA THR A 118 -12.23 2.01 -22.53
C THR A 118 -10.92 1.63 -21.85
N ASN A 119 -10.79 0.37 -21.38
CA ASN A 119 -9.62 -0.05 -20.62
C ASN A 119 -8.42 -0.27 -21.56
N TYR A 120 -7.36 0.48 -21.36
CA TYR A 120 -6.17 0.45 -22.19
C TYR A 120 -5.46 -0.92 -22.22
N ALA A 121 -5.50 -1.65 -21.11
CA ALA A 121 -4.89 -2.97 -20.98
C ALA A 121 -5.71 -4.04 -21.72
N VAL A 122 -7.04 -4.00 -21.56
CA VAL A 122 -7.96 -4.88 -22.28
C VAL A 122 -7.86 -4.68 -23.79
N ARG A 123 -7.58 -3.47 -24.25
CA ARG A 123 -7.44 -3.11 -25.67
C ARG A 123 -6.06 -3.37 -26.26
N ALA A 124 -5.13 -3.94 -25.49
CA ALA A 124 -3.82 -4.32 -26.03
C ALA A 124 -3.98 -5.31 -27.19
N ALA A 125 -3.29 -5.05 -28.30
CA ALA A 125 -3.47 -5.82 -29.54
C ALA A 125 -3.01 -7.28 -29.41
N ASP A 126 -2.00 -7.52 -28.58
CA ASP A 126 -1.38 -8.84 -28.36
C ASP A 126 -0.67 -8.90 -27.00
N LEU A 127 -0.20 -10.09 -26.67
CA LEU A 127 0.51 -10.36 -25.42
C LEU A 127 1.76 -9.50 -25.26
N GLU A 128 2.58 -9.34 -26.29
CA GLU A 128 3.82 -8.57 -26.22
C GLU A 128 3.53 -7.10 -25.93
N THR A 129 2.56 -6.53 -26.62
CA THR A 129 2.09 -5.15 -26.37
C THR A 129 1.55 -4.99 -24.96
N PHE A 130 0.73 -5.96 -24.48
CA PHE A 130 0.19 -5.93 -23.12
C PHE A 130 1.32 -5.92 -22.09
N VAL A 131 2.24 -6.89 -22.14
CA VAL A 131 3.37 -6.98 -21.21
C VAL A 131 4.18 -5.68 -21.17
N ARG A 132 4.52 -5.14 -22.33
CA ARG A 132 5.28 -3.90 -22.46
C ARG A 132 4.56 -2.70 -21.83
N ILE A 133 3.26 -2.52 -22.06
CA ILE A 133 2.52 -1.36 -21.52
C ILE A 133 2.25 -1.50 -20.02
N ILE A 134 2.06 -2.73 -19.50
CA ILE A 134 1.79 -2.95 -18.09
C ILE A 134 3.06 -2.77 -17.26
N LEU A 135 4.21 -3.28 -17.72
CA LEU A 135 5.47 -3.16 -16.99
C LEU A 135 6.16 -1.81 -17.15
N LYS A 136 5.80 -1.04 -18.19
CA LYS A 136 6.39 0.27 -18.43
C LYS A 136 6.03 1.25 -17.29
N ASP A 137 7.02 2.04 -16.83
CA ASP A 137 6.86 3.14 -15.87
C ASP A 137 6.18 2.70 -14.53
N GLN A 138 6.39 1.45 -14.10
CA GLN A 138 5.97 1.01 -12.77
C GLN A 138 6.89 1.66 -11.72
N THR A 139 6.29 2.28 -10.71
CA THR A 139 7.02 2.71 -9.52
C THR A 139 7.49 1.47 -8.75
N PRO A 140 8.70 1.47 -8.15
CA PRO A 140 9.12 0.35 -7.31
C PRO A 140 8.03 0.00 -6.28
N PRO A 141 7.77 -1.30 -6.06
CA PRO A 141 6.81 -1.70 -5.03
C PRO A 141 7.31 -1.27 -3.66
N PRO A 142 6.41 -0.86 -2.74
CA PRO A 142 6.79 -0.61 -1.35
C PRO A 142 7.49 -1.81 -0.75
N GLN A 143 8.57 -1.59 0.02
CA GLN A 143 9.40 -2.68 0.57
C GLN A 143 8.61 -3.65 1.46
N TYR A 144 7.60 -3.14 2.17
CA TYR A 144 6.78 -3.97 3.07
C TYR A 144 5.81 -4.93 2.34
N PHE A 145 5.56 -4.78 1.03
CA PHE A 145 4.62 -5.65 0.32
C PHE A 145 5.03 -7.13 0.34
N SER A 146 6.31 -7.42 0.14
CA SER A 146 6.81 -8.80 0.20
C SER A 146 6.73 -9.39 1.62
N HIS A 147 6.96 -8.55 2.63
CA HIS A 147 6.78 -8.91 4.03
C HIS A 147 5.32 -9.24 4.34
N ASP A 148 4.39 -8.36 3.98
CA ASP A 148 2.94 -8.57 4.19
C ASP A 148 2.43 -9.80 3.45
N ALA A 149 2.84 -10.00 2.21
CA ALA A 149 2.47 -11.19 1.44
C ALA A 149 2.96 -12.48 2.12
N SER A 150 4.16 -12.45 2.72
CA SER A 150 4.70 -13.57 3.51
C SER A 150 3.90 -13.80 4.80
N LEU A 151 3.58 -12.73 5.53
CA LEU A 151 2.79 -12.80 6.76
C LEU A 151 1.38 -13.33 6.52
N ASN A 152 0.73 -12.91 5.43
CA ASN A 152 -0.63 -13.32 5.08
C ASN A 152 -0.74 -14.81 4.70
N LYS A 153 0.38 -15.48 4.42
CA LYS A 153 0.44 -16.93 4.19
C LYS A 153 0.64 -17.76 5.47
N GLN A 154 0.84 -17.09 6.62
CA GLN A 154 1.12 -17.75 7.89
C GLN A 154 -0.12 -17.76 8.79
N ILE A 155 -0.24 -18.80 9.62
CA ILE A 155 -1.20 -18.78 10.74
C ILE A 155 -0.62 -17.89 11.82
N ARG A 156 -1.28 -16.77 12.08
CA ARG A 156 -0.84 -15.77 13.05
C ARG A 156 -1.91 -15.53 14.12
N PRO A 157 -1.51 -15.15 15.35
CA PRO A 157 -2.45 -14.59 16.33
C PRO A 157 -3.15 -13.35 15.76
N LEU A 158 -4.39 -13.16 16.13
CA LEU A 158 -5.10 -11.92 15.80
C LEU A 158 -4.43 -10.75 16.54
N PHE A 159 -4.33 -9.62 15.85
CA PHE A 159 -3.87 -8.39 16.48
C PHE A 159 -4.87 -7.93 17.52
N GLU A 160 -4.40 -7.72 18.75
CA GLU A 160 -5.23 -7.27 19.86
C GLU A 160 -5.19 -5.74 19.97
N ASP A 161 -6.11 -5.09 19.27
CA ASP A 161 -6.22 -3.63 19.21
C ASP A 161 -6.64 -2.98 20.54
N ARG A 162 -7.24 -3.77 21.45
CA ARG A 162 -7.73 -3.31 22.75
C ARG A 162 -6.67 -3.26 23.84
N ILE A 163 -5.52 -3.87 23.62
CA ILE A 163 -4.41 -3.79 24.59
C ILE A 163 -3.78 -2.40 24.48
N PRO A 164 -3.86 -1.56 25.53
CA PRO A 164 -3.22 -0.25 25.50
C PRO A 164 -1.71 -0.38 25.37
N LEU A 165 -1.10 0.58 24.69
CA LEU A 165 0.35 0.75 24.74
C LEU A 165 0.79 1.23 26.12
N ASN A 166 1.92 0.72 26.58
CA ASN A 166 2.53 1.20 27.81
C ASN A 166 3.45 2.40 27.54
N PRO A 167 3.49 3.40 28.43
CA PRO A 167 4.49 4.42 28.36
C PRO A 167 5.88 3.83 28.63
N VAL A 168 6.88 4.33 27.90
CA VAL A 168 8.29 3.95 28.04
C VAL A 168 9.09 5.19 28.40
N GLN A 169 10.06 5.06 29.31
CA GLN A 169 10.99 6.14 29.59
C GLN A 169 12.13 6.15 28.58
N LEU A 170 12.58 7.33 28.19
CA LEU A 170 13.65 7.45 27.18
C LEU A 170 14.95 6.77 27.66
N GLU A 171 15.21 6.82 28.97
CA GLU A 171 16.37 6.22 29.62
C GLU A 171 16.37 4.69 29.55
N ASP A 172 15.20 4.06 29.35
CA ASP A 172 15.07 2.61 29.24
C ASP A 172 15.31 2.09 27.82
N ILE A 173 15.49 3.00 26.85
CA ILE A 173 15.74 2.65 25.45
C ILE A 173 17.25 2.45 25.24
N HIS A 174 17.73 1.25 25.55
CA HIS A 174 19.17 0.95 25.49
C HIS A 174 19.61 0.18 24.23
N SER A 175 18.69 -0.33 23.44
CA SER A 175 19.01 -1.14 22.26
C SER A 175 19.20 -0.28 21.01
N PRO A 176 20.30 -0.46 20.27
CA PRO A 176 20.51 0.22 19.00
C PRO A 176 19.51 -0.22 17.90
N ASN A 177 18.78 -1.32 18.14
CA ASN A 177 17.78 -1.84 17.21
C ASN A 177 16.37 -1.28 17.46
N ILE A 178 16.22 -0.36 18.43
CA ILE A 178 14.96 0.32 18.67
C ILE A 178 14.91 1.60 17.83
N VAL A 179 13.88 1.69 17.00
CA VAL A 179 13.57 2.90 16.23
C VAL A 179 12.64 3.78 17.07
N ILE A 180 13.03 5.01 17.32
CA ILE A 180 12.12 6.04 17.84
C ILE A 180 11.42 6.66 16.65
N LEU A 181 10.13 6.37 16.50
CA LEU A 181 9.30 6.87 15.42
C LEU A 181 8.45 8.04 15.91
N ASP A 182 8.77 9.25 15.44
CA ASP A 182 8.03 10.46 15.76
C ASP A 182 6.91 10.67 14.72
N THR A 183 5.68 10.58 15.18
CA THR A 183 4.48 10.67 14.34
C THR A 183 3.83 12.05 14.34
N ARG A 184 4.45 13.03 15.03
CA ARG A 184 4.00 14.41 15.05
C ARG A 184 4.18 15.05 13.66
N GLU A 185 3.47 16.15 13.46
CA GLU A 185 3.58 16.87 12.18
C GLU A 185 5.03 17.33 11.91
N PRO A 186 5.48 17.36 10.64
CA PRO A 186 6.87 17.68 10.29
C PRO A 186 7.35 19.04 10.80
N GLU A 187 6.45 20.01 10.92
CA GLU A 187 6.76 21.34 11.48
C GLU A 187 7.12 21.25 12.94
N VAL A 188 6.38 20.47 13.71
CA VAL A 188 6.60 20.25 15.15
C VAL A 188 7.90 19.48 15.35
N PHE A 189 8.11 18.43 14.56
CA PHE A 189 9.35 17.65 14.58
C PHE A 189 10.58 18.53 14.27
N SER A 190 10.51 19.35 13.24
CA SER A 190 11.64 20.21 12.85
C SER A 190 12.00 21.25 13.91
N ALA A 191 11.02 21.73 14.67
CA ALA A 191 11.26 22.67 15.77
C ALA A 191 12.00 22.03 16.97
N GLY A 192 11.83 20.72 17.18
CA GLY A 192 12.52 19.98 18.22
C GLY A 192 12.07 18.52 18.32
N HIS A 193 13.02 17.60 18.29
CA HIS A 193 12.77 16.17 18.36
C HIS A 193 13.89 15.42 19.11
N ILE A 194 13.61 14.21 19.56
CA ILE A 194 14.61 13.34 20.16
C ILE A 194 15.67 13.00 19.11
N LYS A 195 16.92 13.24 19.41
CA LYS A 195 18.03 13.02 18.47
C LYS A 195 18.08 11.57 18.00
N GLY A 196 18.06 11.38 16.68
CA GLY A 196 18.07 10.06 16.05
C GLY A 196 16.68 9.46 15.81
N SER A 197 15.60 10.13 16.22
CA SER A 197 14.26 9.72 15.83
C SER A 197 13.98 9.96 14.34
N ILE A 198 13.10 9.14 13.79
CA ILE A 198 12.63 9.24 12.41
C ILE A 198 11.23 9.87 12.43
N ASN A 199 11.01 10.90 11.63
CA ASN A 199 9.68 11.51 11.52
C ASN A 199 8.88 10.94 10.36
N ILE A 200 7.69 10.46 10.68
CA ILE A 200 6.66 10.12 9.70
C ILE A 200 5.32 10.57 10.30
N GLY A 201 4.82 11.72 9.86
CA GLY A 201 3.58 12.29 10.37
C GLY A 201 2.40 11.33 10.26
N LEU A 202 1.56 11.29 11.29
CA LEU A 202 0.44 10.35 11.38
C LEU A 202 -0.62 10.61 10.31
N SER A 203 -0.74 11.83 9.82
CA SER A 203 -1.69 12.18 8.77
C SER A 203 -1.34 11.53 7.41
N GLY A 204 -2.35 11.41 6.53
CA GLY A 204 -2.15 10.93 5.15
C GLY A 204 -1.63 9.48 5.05
N ARG A 205 -0.53 9.29 4.32
CA ARG A 205 0.05 7.97 3.94
C ARG A 205 1.05 7.42 4.97
N TYR A 206 0.83 7.67 6.25
CA TYR A 206 1.73 7.27 7.34
C TYR A 206 2.24 5.81 7.24
N ALA A 207 1.32 4.85 7.13
CA ALA A 207 1.69 3.44 7.09
C ALA A 207 2.55 3.08 5.86
N GLU A 208 2.24 3.64 4.69
CA GLU A 208 3.03 3.41 3.48
C GLU A 208 4.44 3.99 3.58
N PHE A 209 4.59 5.18 4.13
CA PHE A 209 5.90 5.79 4.36
C PHE A 209 6.69 5.02 5.41
N ALA A 210 6.04 4.59 6.51
CA ALA A 210 6.68 3.75 7.50
C ALA A 210 7.18 2.44 6.88
N GLY A 211 6.36 1.77 6.10
CA GLY A 211 6.74 0.54 5.40
C GLY A 211 7.81 0.71 4.33
N SER A 212 8.02 1.94 3.82
CA SER A 212 9.08 2.23 2.85
C SER A 212 10.42 2.60 3.49
N VAL A 213 10.40 3.10 4.74
CA VAL A 213 11.59 3.65 5.43
C VAL A 213 12.12 2.70 6.50
N LEU A 214 11.21 1.99 7.20
CA LEU A 214 11.56 1.15 8.34
C LEU A 214 11.73 -0.31 7.93
N ASP A 215 12.61 -1.01 8.65
CA ASP A 215 12.67 -2.47 8.55
C ASP A 215 11.50 -3.08 9.35
N PRO A 216 10.70 -3.99 8.75
CA PRO A 216 9.57 -4.63 9.43
C PRO A 216 9.93 -5.38 10.72
N SER A 217 11.18 -5.82 10.86
CA SER A 217 11.67 -6.49 12.08
C SER A 217 12.08 -5.53 13.21
N SER A 218 12.06 -4.22 12.94
CA SER A 218 12.47 -3.22 13.93
C SER A 218 11.51 -3.19 15.13
N SER A 219 12.07 -3.06 16.32
CA SER A 219 11.31 -2.67 17.50
C SER A 219 11.08 -1.17 17.49
N ILE A 220 9.85 -0.73 17.69
CA ILE A 220 9.44 0.67 17.55
C ILE A 220 8.97 1.22 18.90
N VAL A 221 9.44 2.41 19.25
CA VAL A 221 8.87 3.25 20.30
C VAL A 221 8.32 4.51 19.66
N LEU A 222 7.06 4.83 19.96
CA LEU A 222 6.36 5.96 19.35
C LEU A 222 6.59 7.25 20.12
N VAL A 223 6.72 8.35 19.39
CA VAL A 223 6.52 9.71 19.86
C VAL A 223 5.33 10.26 19.09
N ALA A 224 4.22 10.51 19.75
CA ALA A 224 2.96 10.90 19.13
C ALA A 224 2.35 12.10 19.85
N GLU A 225 1.40 12.77 19.21
CA GLU A 225 0.52 13.68 19.95
C GLU A 225 -0.26 12.88 21.01
N PRO A 226 -0.49 13.45 22.20
CA PRO A 226 -1.19 12.75 23.27
C PRO A 226 -2.57 12.25 22.82
N GLY A 227 -2.77 10.93 22.86
CA GLY A 227 -4.00 10.27 22.45
C GLY A 227 -3.94 9.59 21.07
N ASP A 228 -2.92 9.87 20.27
CA ASP A 228 -2.76 9.31 18.92
C ASP A 228 -1.92 8.02 18.89
N GLU A 229 -1.35 7.60 20.02
CA GLU A 229 -0.42 6.47 20.10
C GLU A 229 -1.05 5.16 19.63
N GLN A 230 -2.31 4.94 19.99
CA GLN A 230 -3.03 3.73 19.63
C GLN A 230 -3.38 3.70 18.14
N GLU A 231 -3.75 4.83 17.55
CA GLU A 231 -3.96 4.93 16.11
C GLU A 231 -2.67 4.66 15.35
N ALA A 232 -1.56 5.29 15.76
CA ALA A 232 -0.26 5.08 15.15
C ALA A 232 0.14 3.61 15.17
N ARG A 233 0.01 2.92 16.31
CA ARG A 233 0.24 1.48 16.45
C ARG A 233 -0.66 0.65 15.52
N MET A 234 -1.96 0.95 15.51
CA MET A 234 -2.92 0.20 14.69
C MET A 234 -2.58 0.31 13.20
N ARG A 235 -2.20 1.50 12.74
CA ARG A 235 -1.85 1.71 11.34
C ARG A 235 -0.56 1.01 10.95
N LEU A 236 0.43 0.91 11.83
CA LEU A 236 1.64 0.09 11.66
C LEU A 236 1.30 -1.40 11.60
N ALA A 237 0.44 -1.89 12.49
CA ALA A 237 0.04 -3.29 12.51
C ALA A 237 -0.66 -3.72 11.21
N ARG A 238 -1.36 -2.81 10.52
CA ARG A 238 -1.99 -3.09 9.21
C ARG A 238 -1.00 -3.42 8.10
N ILE A 239 0.26 -3.04 8.26
CA ILE A 239 1.35 -3.33 7.34
C ILE A 239 2.40 -4.26 7.96
N GLY A 240 1.99 -5.10 8.93
CA GLY A 240 2.83 -6.14 9.51
C GLY A 240 3.90 -5.68 10.50
N PHE A 241 3.88 -4.43 10.95
CA PHE A 241 4.81 -3.91 11.97
C PHE A 241 4.23 -4.14 13.37
N ASP A 242 4.40 -5.34 13.89
CA ASP A 242 3.79 -5.76 15.16
C ASP A 242 4.63 -5.45 16.41
N HIS A 243 5.88 -5.01 16.22
CA HIS A 243 6.84 -4.83 17.32
C HIS A 243 6.87 -3.40 17.88
N VAL A 244 5.68 -2.78 18.07
CA VAL A 244 5.57 -1.50 18.78
C VAL A 244 5.58 -1.78 20.28
N GLN A 245 6.69 -1.42 20.95
CA GLN A 245 6.95 -1.74 22.34
C GLN A 245 6.25 -0.78 23.33
N GLY A 246 5.99 0.46 22.90
CA GLY A 246 5.37 1.47 23.72
C GLY A 246 5.48 2.86 23.11
N TYR A 247 5.27 3.88 23.93
CA TYR A 247 5.32 5.27 23.50
C TYR A 247 5.95 6.17 24.57
N ILE A 248 6.52 7.31 24.16
CA ILE A 248 7.03 8.33 25.05
C ILE A 248 5.85 9.17 25.54
N ALA A 249 5.53 9.07 26.85
CA ALA A 249 4.49 9.89 27.45
C ALA A 249 4.96 11.36 27.55
N ASN A 250 4.03 12.31 27.34
CA ASN A 250 4.31 13.75 27.39
C ASN A 250 5.55 14.15 26.58
N PRO A 251 5.59 13.91 25.27
CA PRO A 251 6.79 14.07 24.46
C PRO A 251 7.35 15.50 24.50
N TYR A 252 6.50 16.49 24.70
CA TYR A 252 6.92 17.90 24.82
C TYR A 252 7.73 18.16 26.08
N ASP A 253 7.33 17.57 27.21
CA ASP A 253 8.08 17.69 28.47
C ASP A 253 9.43 16.97 28.38
N VAL A 254 9.45 15.81 27.73
CA VAL A 254 10.68 15.05 27.50
C VAL A 254 11.64 15.83 26.60
N ILE A 255 11.14 16.42 25.51
CA ILE A 255 11.97 17.21 24.58
C ILE A 255 12.44 18.53 25.22
N ALA A 256 11.65 19.13 26.11
CA ALA A 256 12.04 20.34 26.83
C ALA A 256 13.03 20.08 27.96
N ASN A 257 13.28 18.84 28.34
CA ASN A 257 14.22 18.49 29.40
C ASN A 257 15.68 18.65 28.91
N GLU A 258 16.48 19.42 29.61
CA GLU A 258 17.89 19.68 29.26
C GLU A 258 18.76 18.41 29.19
N ALA A 259 18.38 17.34 29.89
CA ALA A 259 19.08 16.05 29.83
C ALA A 259 18.77 15.22 28.58
N THR A 260 17.68 15.53 27.85
CA THR A 260 17.31 14.82 26.64
C THR A 260 18.17 15.25 25.46
N PRO A 261 18.82 14.33 24.74
CA PRO A 261 19.49 14.66 23.50
C PRO A 261 18.47 15.08 22.44
N VAL A 262 18.39 16.37 22.17
CA VAL A 262 17.44 16.96 21.22
C VAL A 262 18.18 17.43 19.97
N ALA A 263 17.54 17.32 18.83
CA ALA A 263 17.94 17.92 17.57
C ALA A 263 16.80 18.78 17.02
N ALA A 264 17.15 19.71 16.15
CA ALA A 264 16.21 20.52 15.38
C ALA A 264 16.72 20.63 13.95
N SER A 265 15.81 20.87 13.01
CA SER A 265 16.16 21.11 11.61
C SER A 265 15.51 22.40 11.14
N SER A 266 16.23 23.16 10.34
CA SER A 266 15.67 24.36 9.71
C SER A 266 14.88 23.99 8.47
N ARG A 267 13.79 24.73 8.24
CA ARG A 267 13.03 24.70 6.98
C ARG A 267 13.26 26.02 6.25
N ILE A 268 13.51 25.96 4.98
CA ILE A 268 13.74 27.15 4.16
C ILE A 268 12.67 27.24 3.07
N THR A 269 12.41 28.46 2.60
CA THR A 269 11.54 28.68 1.44
C THR A 269 12.29 28.43 0.14
N CYS A 270 11.56 28.22 -0.97
CA CYS A 270 12.17 28.12 -2.30
C CYS A 270 12.95 29.40 -2.67
N VAL A 271 12.51 30.58 -2.21
CA VAL A 271 13.23 31.83 -2.42
C VAL A 271 14.57 31.83 -1.70
N HIS A 272 14.57 31.44 -0.43
CA HIS A 272 15.82 31.35 0.34
C HIS A 272 16.78 30.30 -0.24
N LEU A 273 16.26 29.14 -0.74
CA LEU A 273 17.11 28.16 -1.43
C LEU A 273 17.73 28.75 -2.70
N HIS A 274 16.96 29.54 -3.46
CA HIS A 274 17.44 30.22 -4.66
C HIS A 274 18.58 31.20 -4.32
N ASP A 275 18.39 32.02 -3.29
CA ASP A 275 19.42 32.96 -2.83
C ASP A 275 20.72 32.22 -2.43
N LEU A 276 20.63 31.10 -1.68
CA LEU A 276 21.78 30.28 -1.32
C LEU A 276 22.53 29.69 -2.52
N ILE A 277 21.80 29.33 -3.59
CA ILE A 277 22.39 28.84 -4.84
C ILE A 277 23.13 29.98 -5.58
N ASP A 278 22.50 31.15 -5.65
CA ASP A 278 23.07 32.32 -6.30
C ASP A 278 24.32 32.81 -5.59
N ASP A 279 24.34 32.75 -4.26
CA ASP A 279 25.48 33.10 -3.41
C ASP A 279 26.60 32.03 -3.43
N GLN A 280 26.42 30.94 -4.18
CA GLN A 280 27.36 29.82 -4.32
C GLN A 280 27.74 29.17 -2.99
N GLU A 281 26.79 29.15 -2.03
CA GLU A 281 26.98 28.42 -0.78
C GLU A 281 27.17 26.91 -1.04
N PRO A 282 28.01 26.22 -0.26
CA PRO A 282 28.27 24.78 -0.44
C PRO A 282 27.03 23.97 -0.01
N LEU A 283 26.17 23.63 -0.97
CA LEU A 283 24.92 22.90 -0.74
C LEU A 283 24.96 21.51 -1.37
N SER A 284 24.35 20.54 -0.68
CA SER A 284 23.95 19.28 -1.29
C SER A 284 22.42 19.27 -1.42
N ILE A 285 21.93 19.29 -2.65
CA ILE A 285 20.49 19.27 -2.93
C ILE A 285 20.11 17.85 -3.32
N ILE A 286 19.17 17.26 -2.58
CA ILE A 286 18.62 15.92 -2.85
C ILE A 286 17.15 16.09 -3.17
N ASP A 287 16.77 15.77 -4.40
CA ASP A 287 15.36 15.70 -4.81
C ASP A 287 14.82 14.31 -4.48
N VAL A 288 13.82 14.26 -3.60
CA VAL A 288 13.18 13.01 -3.15
C VAL A 288 11.87 12.71 -3.87
N ARG A 289 11.50 13.51 -4.87
CA ARG A 289 10.33 13.28 -5.71
C ARG A 289 10.56 12.15 -6.71
N ASN A 290 9.47 11.60 -7.24
CA ASN A 290 9.58 10.62 -8.32
C ASN A 290 10.14 11.26 -9.59
N PRO A 291 10.88 10.51 -10.44
CA PRO A 291 11.45 11.04 -11.70
C PRO A 291 10.42 11.64 -12.66
N SER A 292 9.13 11.33 -12.49
CA SER A 292 8.03 11.84 -13.31
C SER A 292 7.41 13.14 -12.79
N GLU A 293 7.82 13.63 -11.63
CA GLU A 293 7.39 14.89 -11.04
C GLU A 293 8.34 16.03 -11.36
#